data_e113b89c97fb23a3729921f69e3b5f86
#
_entry.id   e113b89c97fb23a3729921f69e3b5f86
#
_cell.length_a   1.000
_cell.length_b   1.000
_cell.length_c   1.000
_cell.angle_alpha   90.00
_cell.angle_beta   90.00
_cell.angle_gamma   90.00
#
_symmetry.space_group_name_H-M   'P 1'
#
loop_
_entity.id
_entity.type
_entity.pdbx_description
1 polymer ?
#
loop_
_entity_poly.entity_id
_entity_poly.type
_entity_poly.pdbx_seq_one_letter_code
_entity_poly.pdbx_strand_id
1 'polypeptide(L)'
;RLDAIWKSRGDKFDMIYDSTSITVKQILQEALAAGFSELTIKRGVISAARDEPRTLYGHMYTPQNMTQALKIGKSAPSEDDYDGVDVEFTNSNGWIEDTIQCRLPEDVGRKVEKIKAAGITDRNRAYRYGMRRRMVQKYRRTNYTFSTELDALNSEYWDYVALADDVPGFGQSSLLLSAINTGSNWLLKSSEPFDWSAPGPYVVAIRRPDGTLSGPYSASRFDEYHLVVPALDFTPDTSWDIEPPHLLFGTSTRFAYPALISSIDPDGFSGASVQAVNYDSRVYTYDNASAPS
;
A
#
# COMPACT_ATOMS: atom_id res chain seq x y z
N ARG A 1 -9.30 14.72 8.04
CA ARG A 1 -9.13 14.20 6.67
C ARG A 1 -10.15 13.10 6.37
N LEU A 2 -10.21 12.00 7.15
CA LEU A 2 -11.13 10.87 6.88
C LEU A 2 -12.60 11.30 6.89
N ASP A 3 -13.02 12.11 7.84
CA ASP A 3 -14.37 12.65 7.91
C ASP A 3 -14.78 13.41 6.62
N ALA A 4 -13.86 14.22 6.08
CA ALA A 4 -14.10 14.93 4.82
C ALA A 4 -14.26 13.96 3.63
N ILE A 5 -13.48 12.87 3.60
CA ILE A 5 -13.58 11.84 2.57
C ILE A 5 -14.93 11.12 2.67
N TRP A 6 -15.30 10.66 3.85
CA TRP A 6 -16.59 9.96 4.06
C TRP A 6 -17.79 10.85 3.71
N LYS A 7 -17.76 12.12 4.13
CA LYS A 7 -18.81 13.09 3.76
C LYS A 7 -18.90 13.31 2.25
N SER A 8 -17.78 13.50 1.56
CA SER A 8 -17.78 13.71 0.11
C SER A 8 -18.26 12.49 -0.68
N ARG A 9 -18.09 11.29 -0.15
CA ARG A 9 -18.53 10.02 -0.74
C ARG A 9 -19.97 9.64 -0.34
N GLY A 10 -20.56 10.34 0.63
CA GLY A 10 -21.84 9.97 1.22
C GLY A 10 -21.77 8.66 2.03
N ASP A 11 -20.58 8.32 2.54
CA ASP A 11 -20.41 7.14 3.39
C ASP A 11 -21.12 7.39 4.73
N LYS A 12 -22.12 6.55 5.07
CA LYS A 12 -22.90 6.61 6.29
C LYS A 12 -22.85 5.26 6.99
N PHE A 13 -23.07 5.29 8.29
CA PHE A 13 -23.19 4.09 9.10
C PHE A 13 -24.47 4.20 9.92
N ASP A 14 -25.43 3.33 9.65
CA ASP A 14 -26.76 3.36 10.23
C ASP A 14 -27.01 2.03 10.97
N MET A 15 -26.80 2.00 12.29
CA MET A 15 -26.99 0.81 13.10
C MET A 15 -27.39 1.14 14.53
N ILE A 16 -28.21 0.29 15.13
CA ILE A 16 -28.61 0.35 16.53
C ILE A 16 -27.98 -0.86 17.23
N TYR A 17 -27.29 -0.61 18.31
CA TYR A 17 -26.71 -1.63 19.18
C TYR A 17 -27.52 -1.67 20.48
N ASP A 18 -28.27 -2.74 20.66
CA ASP A 18 -29.15 -2.97 21.84
C ASP A 18 -28.63 -4.10 22.74
N SER A 19 -27.51 -4.70 22.40
CA SER A 19 -26.89 -5.81 23.11
C SER A 19 -25.72 -5.37 23.99
N THR A 20 -25.72 -5.80 25.25
CA THR A 20 -24.58 -5.59 26.18
C THR A 20 -23.39 -6.49 25.91
N SER A 21 -23.49 -7.45 24.97
CA SER A 21 -22.40 -8.37 24.59
C SER A 21 -21.44 -7.81 23.55
N ILE A 22 -21.77 -6.68 22.93
CA ILE A 22 -20.96 -6.06 21.89
C ILE A 22 -19.95 -5.08 22.50
N THR A 23 -18.69 -5.22 22.18
CA THR A 23 -17.65 -4.33 22.69
C THR A 23 -17.55 -3.05 21.86
N VAL A 24 -17.11 -1.94 22.47
CA VAL A 24 -16.84 -0.68 21.77
C VAL A 24 -15.86 -0.88 20.60
N LYS A 25 -14.86 -1.76 20.77
CA LYS A 25 -13.93 -2.11 19.71
C LYS A 25 -14.63 -2.67 18.47
N GLN A 26 -15.57 -3.61 18.64
CA GLN A 26 -16.35 -4.19 17.54
C GLN A 26 -17.21 -3.14 16.85
N ILE A 27 -17.89 -2.28 17.62
CA ILE A 27 -18.69 -1.18 17.05
C ILE A 27 -17.82 -0.26 16.18
N LEU A 28 -16.64 0.13 16.68
CA LEU A 28 -15.70 0.97 15.92
C LEU A 28 -15.18 0.27 14.67
N GLN A 29 -14.87 -1.03 14.75
CA GLN A 29 -14.42 -1.81 13.60
C GLN A 29 -15.48 -1.90 12.50
N GLU A 30 -16.74 -2.17 12.86
CA GLU A 30 -17.85 -2.24 11.91
C GLU A 30 -18.12 -0.88 11.26
N ALA A 31 -18.14 0.19 12.07
CA ALA A 31 -18.35 1.54 11.56
C ALA A 31 -17.22 1.99 10.60
N LEU A 32 -15.99 1.68 10.92
CA LEU A 32 -14.84 2.00 10.08
C LEU A 32 -14.81 1.15 8.80
N ALA A 33 -15.16 -0.15 8.89
CA ALA A 33 -15.22 -1.04 7.73
C ALA A 33 -16.23 -0.57 6.68
N ALA A 34 -17.36 0.01 7.09
CA ALA A 34 -18.33 0.60 6.18
C ALA A 34 -17.76 1.77 5.35
N GLY A 35 -16.69 2.41 5.83
CA GLY A 35 -15.93 3.46 5.12
C GLY A 35 -14.57 3.00 4.56
N PHE A 36 -14.38 1.69 4.36
CA PHE A 36 -13.11 1.09 3.91
C PHE A 36 -11.92 1.42 4.81
N SER A 37 -12.16 1.52 6.10
CA SER A 37 -11.14 1.86 7.09
C SER A 37 -11.06 0.78 8.15
N GLU A 38 -9.92 0.69 8.79
CA GLU A 38 -9.66 -0.24 9.88
C GLU A 38 -9.18 0.51 11.12
N LEU A 39 -9.49 -0.06 12.28
CA LEU A 39 -9.02 0.46 13.55
C LEU A 39 -7.55 0.15 13.72
N THR A 40 -6.77 1.16 14.00
CA THR A 40 -5.33 1.04 14.28
C THR A 40 -4.96 1.76 15.57
N ILE A 41 -3.83 1.42 16.13
CA ILE A 41 -3.25 2.12 17.28
C ILE A 41 -1.97 2.81 16.81
N LYS A 42 -1.97 4.13 16.87
CA LYS A 42 -0.83 4.96 16.50
C LYS A 42 -0.26 5.61 17.74
N ARG A 43 0.99 5.26 18.12
CA ARG A 43 1.68 5.84 19.29
C ARG A 43 0.82 5.83 20.56
N GLY A 44 0.11 4.72 20.80
CA GLY A 44 -0.77 4.58 21.96
C GLY A 44 -2.15 5.24 21.82
N VAL A 45 -2.44 5.88 20.70
CA VAL A 45 -3.73 6.52 20.42
C VAL A 45 -4.53 5.68 19.42
N ILE A 46 -5.80 5.45 19.71
CA ILE A 46 -6.73 4.81 18.77
C ILE A 46 -6.92 5.72 17.56
N SER A 47 -6.66 5.19 16.38
CA SER A 47 -6.74 5.87 15.11
C SER A 47 -7.42 5.00 14.05
N ALA A 48 -7.60 5.52 12.85
CA ALA A 48 -8.17 4.79 11.73
C ALA A 48 -7.26 4.93 10.51
N ALA A 49 -6.97 3.81 9.86
CA ALA A 49 -6.30 3.76 8.57
C ALA A 49 -7.31 3.37 7.49
N ARG A 50 -7.30 4.10 6.37
CA ARG A 50 -8.19 3.84 5.24
C ARG A 50 -7.43 3.20 4.09
N ASP A 51 -7.99 2.12 3.57
CA ASP A 51 -7.54 1.53 2.32
C ASP A 51 -8.06 2.38 1.13
N GLU A 52 -7.17 3.14 0.53
CA GLU A 52 -7.50 4.13 -0.51
C GLU A 52 -6.42 4.16 -1.61
N PRO A 53 -6.74 4.69 -2.82
CA PRO A 53 -5.75 4.86 -3.87
C PRO A 53 -4.55 5.67 -3.39
N ARG A 54 -3.35 5.21 -3.75
CA ARG A 54 -2.08 5.85 -3.42
C ARG A 54 -1.31 6.14 -4.70
N THR A 55 -0.61 7.26 -4.72
CA THR A 55 0.22 7.70 -5.85
C THR A 55 1.67 7.94 -5.47
N LEU A 56 1.93 8.28 -4.21
CA LEU A 56 3.26 8.57 -3.70
C LEU A 56 3.62 7.57 -2.61
N TYR A 57 4.80 7.01 -2.70
CA TYR A 57 5.35 6.16 -1.65
C TYR A 57 5.67 6.98 -0.39
N GLY A 58 5.27 6.46 0.77
CA GLY A 58 5.62 7.05 2.06
C GLY A 58 7.03 6.67 2.48
N HIS A 59 7.37 5.38 2.42
CA HIS A 59 8.63 4.83 2.89
C HIS A 59 9.26 3.92 1.85
N MET A 60 10.55 3.63 2.03
CA MET A 60 11.34 2.75 1.17
C MET A 60 12.12 1.74 2.04
N TYR A 61 12.00 0.47 1.65
CA TYR A 61 12.74 -0.63 2.26
C TYR A 61 13.53 -1.35 1.19
N THR A 62 14.84 -1.47 1.42
CA THR A 62 15.82 -2.04 0.50
C THR A 62 16.69 -3.04 1.26
N PRO A 63 17.46 -3.90 0.59
CA PRO A 63 18.40 -4.78 1.25
C PRO A 63 19.36 -4.09 2.24
N GLN A 64 19.64 -2.80 2.06
CA GLN A 64 20.52 -2.04 2.95
C GLN A 64 19.90 -1.77 4.33
N ASN A 65 18.57 -1.66 4.45
CA ASN A 65 17.89 -1.46 5.73
C ASN A 65 17.02 -2.66 6.17
N MET A 66 17.09 -3.77 5.46
CA MET A 66 16.51 -5.03 5.86
C MET A 66 17.53 -5.90 6.62
N THR A 67 17.17 -6.38 7.81
CA THR A 67 18.00 -7.33 8.58
C THR A 67 17.76 -8.77 8.15
N GLN A 68 16.64 -9.05 7.49
CA GLN A 68 16.35 -10.32 6.84
C GLN A 68 15.86 -10.06 5.42
N ALA A 69 16.32 -10.90 4.48
CA ALA A 69 15.94 -10.80 3.08
C ALA A 69 14.41 -10.81 2.87
N LEU A 70 13.96 -10.04 1.89
CA LEU A 70 12.56 -9.97 1.48
C LEU A 70 12.06 -11.36 1.04
N LYS A 71 11.02 -11.84 1.71
CA LYS A 71 10.30 -13.06 1.32
C LYS A 71 9.03 -12.68 0.57
N ILE A 72 8.88 -13.23 -0.62
CA ILE A 72 7.75 -12.96 -1.50
C ILE A 72 6.93 -14.25 -1.64
N GLY A 73 5.73 -14.24 -1.07
CA GLY A 73 4.75 -15.30 -1.22
C GLY A 73 3.66 -14.91 -2.22
N LYS A 74 3.51 -15.66 -3.31
CA LYS A 74 2.49 -15.38 -4.31
C LYS A 74 1.49 -16.54 -4.40
N SER A 75 0.21 -16.24 -4.19
CA SER A 75 -0.87 -17.20 -4.40
C SER A 75 -1.24 -17.22 -5.88
N ALA A 76 -1.02 -18.37 -6.55
CA ALA A 76 -1.47 -18.56 -7.93
C ALA A 76 -3.00 -18.64 -7.98
N PRO A 77 -3.65 -18.18 -9.07
CA PRO A 77 -5.06 -18.43 -9.30
C PRO A 77 -5.38 -19.94 -9.30
N SER A 78 -6.46 -20.31 -8.62
CA SER A 78 -6.91 -21.69 -8.46
C SER A 78 -8.40 -21.80 -8.74
N GLU A 79 -8.87 -22.98 -9.13
CA GLU A 79 -10.31 -23.27 -9.27
C GLU A 79 -11.05 -23.21 -7.92
N ASP A 80 -10.32 -23.32 -6.81
CA ASP A 80 -10.84 -23.20 -5.45
C ASP A 80 -10.96 -21.75 -4.97
N ASP A 81 -10.53 -20.77 -5.75
CA ASP A 81 -10.69 -19.37 -5.40
C ASP A 81 -12.16 -18.94 -5.47
N TYR A 82 -12.52 -17.94 -4.67
CA TYR A 82 -13.80 -17.27 -4.81
C TYR A 82 -13.87 -16.54 -6.14
N ASP A 83 -14.96 -16.75 -6.88
CA ASP A 83 -15.29 -16.08 -8.13
C ASP A 83 -16.55 -15.21 -8.00
N GLY A 84 -16.81 -14.72 -6.82
CA GLY A 84 -17.88 -13.79 -6.53
C GLY A 84 -18.01 -13.49 -5.05
N VAL A 85 -18.73 -12.40 -4.75
CA VAL A 85 -19.09 -11.99 -3.38
C VAL A 85 -20.59 -11.67 -3.36
N ASP A 86 -21.30 -12.20 -2.38
CA ASP A 86 -22.67 -11.84 -2.07
C ASP A 86 -22.66 -11.01 -0.77
N VAL A 87 -23.24 -9.83 -0.82
CA VAL A 87 -23.31 -8.92 0.31
C VAL A 87 -24.69 -8.87 0.85
N GLU A 88 -24.87 -9.32 2.10
CA GLU A 88 -26.10 -9.19 2.87
C GLU A 88 -26.08 -7.82 3.57
N PHE A 89 -27.14 -7.04 3.41
CA PHE A 89 -27.28 -5.72 4.02
C PHE A 89 -28.73 -5.41 4.33
N THR A 90 -28.97 -4.44 5.22
CA THR A 90 -30.34 -3.95 5.50
C THR A 90 -30.66 -2.82 4.55
N ASN A 91 -31.61 -3.03 3.63
CA ASN A 91 -32.00 -2.02 2.66
C ASN A 91 -32.91 -0.97 3.33
N SER A 92 -32.47 0.32 3.27
CA SER A 92 -33.26 1.44 3.85
C SER A 92 -34.63 1.62 3.16
N ASN A 93 -34.80 1.07 1.97
CA ASN A 93 -36.07 1.07 1.27
C ASN A 93 -36.94 -0.09 1.78
N GLY A 94 -37.62 0.11 2.89
CA GLY A 94 -38.45 -0.87 3.55
C GLY A 94 -37.84 -1.54 4.79
N TRP A 95 -36.59 -1.28 5.12
CA TRP A 95 -35.85 -1.84 6.26
C TRP A 95 -35.88 -3.37 6.32
N ILE A 96 -35.67 -3.98 5.15
CA ILE A 96 -35.64 -5.43 4.98
C ILE A 96 -34.20 -5.90 4.72
N GLU A 97 -33.91 -7.13 5.07
CA GLU A 97 -32.68 -7.79 4.65
C GLU A 97 -32.71 -8.03 3.14
N ASP A 98 -31.66 -7.64 2.46
CA ASP A 98 -31.46 -7.76 1.02
C ASP A 98 -30.07 -8.27 0.74
N THR A 99 -29.88 -8.87 -0.43
CA THR A 99 -28.58 -9.41 -0.88
C THR A 99 -28.22 -8.86 -2.23
N ILE A 100 -27.00 -8.35 -2.37
CA ILE A 100 -26.50 -7.89 -3.67
C ILE A 100 -25.32 -8.75 -4.12
N GLN A 101 -25.40 -9.19 -5.38
CA GLN A 101 -24.36 -9.99 -6.02
C GLN A 101 -23.28 -9.09 -6.61
N CYS A 102 -22.03 -9.34 -6.24
CA CYS A 102 -20.86 -8.63 -6.75
C CYS A 102 -20.02 -9.58 -7.60
N ARG A 103 -20.06 -9.37 -8.91
CA ARG A 103 -19.42 -10.22 -9.91
C ARG A 103 -18.64 -9.35 -10.90
N LEU A 104 -17.51 -9.86 -11.35
CA LEU A 104 -16.81 -9.35 -12.52
C LEU A 104 -17.39 -10.00 -13.79
N PRO A 105 -17.16 -9.41 -14.98
CA PRO A 105 -17.70 -9.97 -16.22
C PRO A 105 -17.30 -11.42 -16.50
N GLU A 106 -16.15 -11.83 -16.02
CA GLU A 106 -15.62 -13.19 -16.17
C GLU A 106 -16.02 -14.16 -15.05
N ASP A 107 -16.67 -13.68 -13.98
CA ASP A 107 -17.07 -14.51 -12.85
C ASP A 107 -18.29 -15.36 -13.21
N VAL A 108 -18.23 -16.66 -12.92
CA VAL A 108 -19.33 -17.60 -13.15
C VAL A 108 -20.14 -17.91 -11.90
N GLY A 109 -19.64 -17.52 -10.71
CA GLY A 109 -20.32 -17.72 -9.45
C GLY A 109 -20.28 -19.16 -8.94
N ARG A 110 -19.21 -19.93 -9.26
CA ARG A 110 -19.03 -21.31 -8.77
C ARG A 110 -18.81 -21.36 -7.27
N LYS A 111 -17.98 -20.45 -6.76
CA LYS A 111 -17.64 -20.35 -5.35
C LYS A 111 -17.77 -18.91 -4.88
N VAL A 112 -18.81 -18.63 -4.14
CA VAL A 112 -19.18 -17.27 -3.73
C VAL A 112 -18.92 -17.07 -2.24
N GLU A 113 -18.21 -15.99 -1.90
CA GLU A 113 -18.07 -15.56 -0.52
C GLU A 113 -19.32 -14.79 -0.10
N LYS A 114 -19.91 -15.14 1.04
CA LYS A 114 -21.01 -14.38 1.64
C LYS A 114 -20.47 -13.49 2.75
N ILE A 115 -20.74 -12.21 2.68
CA ILE A 115 -20.33 -11.24 3.69
C ILE A 115 -21.51 -10.38 4.12
N LYS A 116 -21.50 -9.93 5.38
CA LYS A 116 -22.49 -9.01 5.90
C LYS A 116 -21.93 -7.60 5.97
N ALA A 117 -22.65 -6.64 5.39
CA ALA A 117 -22.31 -5.23 5.43
C ALA A 117 -23.05 -4.53 6.57
N ALA A 118 -22.52 -4.63 7.78
CA ALA A 118 -23.13 -4.02 8.96
C ALA A 118 -23.25 -2.49 8.80
N GLY A 119 -24.41 -1.93 9.09
CA GLY A 119 -24.67 -0.49 9.07
C GLY A 119 -24.62 0.17 7.68
N ILE A 120 -24.50 -0.60 6.60
CA ILE A 120 -24.66 -0.11 5.23
C ILE A 120 -26.11 -0.37 4.81
N THR A 121 -26.85 0.71 4.52
CA THR A 121 -28.29 0.65 4.20
C THR A 121 -28.63 1.04 2.77
N ASP A 122 -27.63 1.49 2.01
CA ASP A 122 -27.76 1.87 0.61
C ASP A 122 -27.23 0.76 -0.32
N ARG A 123 -28.01 0.38 -1.34
CA ARG A 123 -27.71 -0.69 -2.30
C ARG A 123 -26.40 -0.43 -3.08
N ASN A 124 -26.17 0.80 -3.49
CA ASN A 124 -24.95 1.13 -4.24
C ASN A 124 -23.71 1.01 -3.35
N ARG A 125 -23.82 1.42 -2.09
CA ARG A 125 -22.73 1.27 -1.11
C ARG A 125 -22.45 -0.20 -0.79
N ALA A 126 -23.49 -1.01 -0.61
CA ALA A 126 -23.34 -2.45 -0.42
C ALA A 126 -22.63 -3.09 -1.63
N TYR A 127 -23.00 -2.68 -2.85
CA TYR A 127 -22.32 -3.12 -4.07
C TYR A 127 -20.84 -2.72 -4.09
N ARG A 128 -20.51 -1.45 -3.80
CA ARG A 128 -19.11 -0.98 -3.74
C ARG A 128 -18.30 -1.75 -2.68
N TYR A 129 -18.90 -2.04 -1.54
CA TYR A 129 -18.28 -2.81 -0.47
C TYR A 129 -17.94 -4.23 -0.92
N GLY A 130 -18.88 -4.93 -1.56
CA GLY A 130 -18.66 -6.28 -2.10
C GLY A 130 -17.68 -6.31 -3.27
N MET A 131 -17.81 -5.35 -4.20
CA MET A 131 -16.87 -5.24 -5.33
C MET A 131 -15.45 -4.97 -4.87
N ARG A 132 -15.24 -4.14 -3.84
CA ARG A 132 -13.92 -3.95 -3.23
C ARG A 132 -13.36 -5.28 -2.70
N ARG A 133 -14.18 -6.07 -1.98
CA ARG A 133 -13.78 -7.40 -1.50
C ARG A 133 -13.41 -8.33 -2.66
N ARG A 134 -14.21 -8.35 -3.73
CA ARG A 134 -13.94 -9.16 -4.92
C ARG A 134 -12.65 -8.75 -5.62
N MET A 135 -12.38 -7.46 -5.74
CA MET A 135 -11.15 -6.93 -6.35
C MET A 135 -9.91 -7.26 -5.50
N VAL A 136 -10.03 -7.20 -4.18
CA VAL A 136 -8.95 -7.64 -3.26
C VAL A 136 -8.63 -9.11 -3.47
N GLN A 137 -9.62 -10.00 -3.52
CA GLN A 137 -9.41 -11.44 -3.79
C GLN A 137 -8.67 -11.69 -5.11
N LYS A 138 -8.97 -10.90 -6.12
CA LYS A 138 -8.37 -11.05 -7.46
C LYS A 138 -6.96 -10.49 -7.56
N TYR A 139 -6.68 -9.33 -6.98
CA TYR A 139 -5.46 -8.56 -7.25
C TYR A 139 -4.47 -8.48 -6.09
N ARG A 140 -4.90 -8.67 -4.82
CA ARG A 140 -4.00 -8.71 -3.66
C ARG A 140 -3.59 -10.14 -3.33
N ARG A 141 -2.73 -10.72 -4.16
CA ARG A 141 -2.33 -12.14 -4.08
C ARG A 141 -0.86 -12.34 -3.74
N THR A 142 -0.13 -11.27 -3.49
CA THR A 142 1.27 -11.32 -3.12
C THR A 142 1.46 -10.77 -1.72
N ASN A 143 2.11 -11.55 -0.87
CA ASN A 143 2.49 -11.15 0.48
C ASN A 143 4.00 -10.98 0.53
N TYR A 144 4.44 -9.98 1.27
CA TYR A 144 5.82 -9.66 1.53
C TYR A 144 6.09 -9.78 3.02
N THR A 145 7.21 -10.36 3.39
CA THR A 145 7.67 -10.43 4.79
C THR A 145 9.16 -10.13 4.82
N PHE A 146 9.55 -9.23 5.69
CA PHE A 146 10.94 -8.84 5.92
C PHE A 146 11.11 -8.35 7.35
N SER A 147 12.35 -8.19 7.79
CA SER A 147 12.65 -7.59 9.08
C SER A 147 13.58 -6.39 8.87
N THR A 148 13.42 -5.40 9.73
CA THR A 148 14.31 -4.23 9.79
C THR A 148 14.81 -4.05 11.21
N GLU A 149 15.71 -3.13 11.42
CA GLU A 149 15.93 -2.55 12.75
C GLU A 149 14.67 -1.76 13.18
N LEU A 150 14.78 -0.85 14.12
CA LEU A 150 13.65 -0.05 14.61
C LEU A 150 13.06 0.90 13.54
N ASP A 151 13.66 0.97 12.38
CA ASP A 151 13.28 1.81 11.25
C ASP A 151 11.82 1.61 10.79
N ALA A 152 11.34 0.36 10.79
CA ALA A 152 9.95 0.06 10.44
C ALA A 152 8.92 0.70 11.37
N LEU A 153 9.30 1.11 12.58
CA LEU A 153 8.38 1.80 13.51
C LEU A 153 8.00 3.21 13.05
N ASN A 154 8.67 3.74 12.02
CA ASN A 154 8.29 4.98 11.36
C ASN A 154 7.12 4.80 10.37
N SER A 155 6.88 3.57 9.90
CA SER A 155 5.73 3.22 9.05
C SER A 155 4.51 2.87 9.88
N GLU A 156 3.35 2.94 9.23
CA GLU A 156 2.05 2.67 9.85
C GLU A 156 1.27 1.66 9.01
N TYR A 157 0.21 1.12 9.61
CA TYR A 157 -0.73 0.25 8.94
C TYR A 157 -1.35 0.93 7.70
N TRP A 158 -1.38 0.24 6.58
CA TRP A 158 -1.77 0.74 5.25
C TRP A 158 -0.86 1.83 4.67
N ASP A 159 0.34 2.03 5.18
CA ASP A 159 1.31 2.87 4.48
C ASP A 159 1.72 2.24 3.16
N TYR A 160 1.80 3.10 2.13
CA TYR A 160 2.21 2.72 0.80
C TYR A 160 3.73 2.82 0.69
N VAL A 161 4.38 1.68 0.52
CA VAL A 161 5.84 1.57 0.59
C VAL A 161 6.43 0.98 -0.68
N ALA A 162 7.66 1.41 -1.00
CA ALA A 162 8.48 0.85 -2.05
C ALA A 162 9.39 -0.23 -1.44
N LEU A 163 9.21 -1.48 -1.87
CA LEU A 163 10.08 -2.59 -1.48
C LEU A 163 11.06 -2.90 -2.62
N ALA A 164 12.31 -3.11 -2.29
CA ALA A 164 13.32 -3.57 -3.23
C ALA A 164 13.94 -4.89 -2.77
N ASP A 165 14.40 -5.67 -3.73
CA ASP A 165 15.11 -6.92 -3.55
C ASP A 165 16.31 -6.95 -4.49
N ASP A 166 17.34 -7.73 -4.18
CA ASP A 166 18.53 -7.91 -5.01
C ASP A 166 18.31 -8.83 -6.22
N VAL A 167 17.07 -9.18 -6.52
CA VAL A 167 16.75 -10.04 -7.67
C VAL A 167 17.05 -9.30 -8.97
N PRO A 168 17.90 -9.82 -9.86
CA PRO A 168 18.21 -9.19 -11.14
C PRO A 168 16.97 -8.93 -12.00
N GLY A 169 16.90 -7.75 -12.62
CA GLY A 169 15.79 -7.34 -13.50
C GLY A 169 14.64 -6.63 -12.78
N PHE A 170 14.70 -6.48 -11.48
CA PHE A 170 13.90 -5.56 -10.66
C PHE A 170 14.81 -4.44 -10.14
N GLY A 171 14.27 -3.39 -9.55
CA GLY A 171 15.05 -2.21 -9.16
C GLY A 171 16.38 -2.55 -8.49
N GLN A 172 17.36 -1.69 -8.68
CA GLN A 172 18.69 -1.80 -8.10
C GLN A 172 18.77 -0.90 -6.87
N SER A 173 19.20 -1.43 -5.73
CA SER A 173 19.47 -0.67 -4.52
C SER A 173 20.97 -0.39 -4.37
N SER A 174 21.32 0.79 -3.87
CA SER A 174 22.71 1.21 -3.63
C SER A 174 22.74 2.37 -2.63
N LEU A 175 23.95 2.82 -2.27
CA LEU A 175 24.15 3.99 -1.40
C LEU A 175 24.48 5.24 -2.24
N LEU A 176 23.96 6.39 -1.83
CA LEU A 176 24.29 7.69 -2.41
C LEU A 176 25.59 8.22 -1.81
N LEU A 177 26.69 8.15 -2.56
CA LEU A 177 28.00 8.59 -2.09
C LEU A 177 28.24 10.09 -2.24
N SER A 178 27.62 10.73 -3.23
CA SER A 178 27.64 12.20 -3.36
C SER A 178 26.44 12.72 -4.11
N ALA A 179 26.04 13.95 -3.80
CA ALA A 179 24.99 14.69 -4.48
C ALA A 179 25.46 16.12 -4.74
N ILE A 180 25.70 16.47 -5.99
CA ILE A 180 26.23 17.77 -6.40
C ILE A 180 25.15 18.53 -7.13
N ASN A 181 24.76 19.67 -6.59
CA ASN A 181 23.85 20.60 -7.25
C ASN A 181 24.62 21.41 -8.31
N THR A 182 24.26 21.29 -9.58
CA THR A 182 24.88 22.00 -10.69
C THR A 182 24.10 23.26 -11.08
N GLY A 183 23.12 23.65 -10.28
CA GLY A 183 22.25 24.81 -10.51
C GLY A 183 20.92 24.43 -11.18
N SER A 184 20.95 23.76 -12.32
CA SER A 184 19.75 23.27 -13.02
C SER A 184 19.42 21.81 -12.76
N ASN A 185 20.40 21.02 -12.38
CA ASN A 185 20.29 19.58 -12.16
C ASN A 185 21.10 19.15 -10.94
N TRP A 186 20.91 17.91 -10.53
CA TRP A 186 21.76 17.25 -9.55
C TRP A 186 22.51 16.10 -10.20
N LEU A 187 23.81 16.01 -9.93
CA LEU A 187 24.66 14.88 -10.25
C LEU A 187 24.75 13.99 -9.02
N LEU A 188 24.29 12.76 -9.13
CA LEU A 188 24.24 11.78 -8.04
C LEU A 188 25.25 10.68 -8.33
N LYS A 189 26.07 10.31 -7.33
CA LYS A 189 27.02 9.20 -7.39
C LYS A 189 26.56 8.03 -6.54
N SER A 190 26.47 6.86 -7.13
CA SER A 190 26.14 5.59 -6.48
C SER A 190 27.37 4.85 -5.98
N SER A 191 27.20 4.00 -4.97
CA SER A 191 28.21 3.01 -4.53
C SER A 191 28.39 1.87 -5.55
N GLU A 192 27.36 1.59 -6.35
CA GLU A 192 27.33 0.51 -7.32
C GLU A 192 27.10 1.07 -8.73
N PRO A 193 27.61 0.39 -9.79
CA PRO A 193 27.34 0.81 -11.17
C PRO A 193 25.85 0.66 -11.49
N PHE A 194 25.28 1.65 -12.17
CA PHE A 194 23.88 1.60 -12.58
C PHE A 194 23.65 0.66 -13.76
N ASP A 195 22.64 -0.21 -13.66
CA ASP A 195 22.23 -1.08 -14.77
C ASP A 195 21.28 -0.34 -15.72
N TRP A 196 21.80 0.06 -16.86
CA TRP A 196 21.08 0.73 -17.96
C TRP A 196 20.66 -0.24 -19.07
N SER A 197 20.69 -1.55 -18.85
CA SER A 197 20.43 -2.56 -19.88
C SER A 197 18.98 -2.67 -20.32
N ALA A 198 18.03 -2.36 -19.43
CA ALA A 198 16.60 -2.41 -19.73
C ALA A 198 16.16 -1.21 -20.59
N PRO A 199 15.11 -1.35 -21.42
CA PRO A 199 14.53 -0.20 -22.11
C PRO A 199 13.88 0.77 -21.12
N GLY A 200 14.36 2.05 -21.09
CA GLY A 200 13.83 3.11 -20.20
C GLY A 200 12.35 3.43 -20.44
N PRO A 201 11.80 4.41 -19.76
CA PRO A 201 12.48 5.46 -19.00
C PRO A 201 12.93 5.00 -17.61
N TYR A 202 14.06 5.55 -17.17
CA TYR A 202 14.66 5.26 -15.88
C TYR A 202 14.26 6.29 -14.84
N VAL A 203 14.17 5.83 -13.59
CA VAL A 203 13.88 6.66 -12.42
C VAL A 203 14.79 6.29 -11.26
N VAL A 204 14.99 7.25 -10.37
CA VAL A 204 15.70 7.05 -9.11
C VAL A 204 14.90 7.66 -7.97
N ALA A 205 14.90 6.97 -6.84
CA ALA A 205 14.35 7.47 -5.59
C ALA A 205 15.42 7.46 -4.51
N ILE A 206 15.34 8.41 -3.57
CA ILE A 206 16.30 8.59 -2.49
C ILE A 206 15.53 8.48 -1.17
N ARG A 207 16.07 7.72 -0.23
CA ARG A 207 15.53 7.64 1.12
C ARG A 207 16.00 8.83 1.96
N ARG A 208 15.07 9.53 2.58
CA ARG A 208 15.38 10.60 3.54
C ARG A 208 15.78 10.02 4.90
N PRO A 209 16.42 10.82 5.77
CA PRO A 209 16.81 10.38 7.11
C PRO A 209 15.65 9.89 8.00
N ASP A 210 14.44 10.37 7.76
CA ASP A 210 13.22 9.94 8.47
C ASP A 210 12.58 8.66 7.89
N GLY A 211 13.23 8.01 6.91
CA GLY A 211 12.75 6.81 6.24
C GLY A 211 11.81 7.07 5.08
N THR A 212 11.33 8.31 4.89
CA THR A 212 10.42 8.64 3.79
C THR A 212 11.14 8.64 2.43
N LEU A 213 10.37 8.40 1.37
CA LEU A 213 10.91 8.37 0.02
C LEU A 213 10.80 9.75 -0.65
N SER A 214 11.89 10.17 -1.28
CA SER A 214 11.98 11.32 -2.17
C SER A 214 12.05 10.84 -3.61
N GLY A 215 11.18 11.32 -4.46
CA GLY A 215 11.03 10.85 -5.84
C GLY A 215 9.79 9.97 -6.06
N PRO A 216 9.75 9.14 -7.13
CA PRO A 216 10.84 8.89 -8.07
C PRO A 216 11.10 10.06 -9.04
N TYR A 217 12.36 10.33 -9.32
CA TYR A 217 12.82 11.34 -10.27
C TYR A 217 13.24 10.70 -11.58
N SER A 218 12.99 11.35 -12.71
CA SER A 218 13.53 10.92 -13.99
C SER A 218 15.05 10.94 -13.94
N ALA A 219 15.69 9.83 -14.30
CA ALA A 219 17.12 9.65 -14.27
C ALA A 219 17.70 9.59 -15.68
N SER A 220 18.77 10.34 -15.91
CA SER A 220 19.55 10.33 -17.15
C SER A 220 20.95 9.85 -16.87
N ARG A 221 21.50 9.00 -17.74
CA ARG A 221 22.86 8.47 -17.61
C ARG A 221 23.89 9.56 -17.77
N PHE A 222 24.84 9.64 -16.85
CA PHE A 222 26.06 10.45 -17.01
C PHE A 222 27.26 9.54 -17.30
N ASP A 223 27.54 8.58 -16.41
CA ASP A 223 28.50 7.50 -16.61
C ASP A 223 28.03 6.21 -15.92
N GLU A 224 28.95 5.30 -15.60
CA GLU A 224 28.63 4.02 -14.98
C GLU A 224 28.12 4.17 -13.53
N TYR A 225 28.67 5.10 -12.74
CA TYR A 225 28.36 5.33 -11.33
C TYR A 225 27.58 6.62 -11.09
N HIS A 226 27.40 7.44 -12.12
CA HIS A 226 26.74 8.74 -11.97
C HIS A 226 25.50 8.83 -12.85
N LEU A 227 24.46 9.46 -12.29
CA LEU A 227 23.27 9.84 -13.02
C LEU A 227 22.90 11.30 -12.73
N VAL A 228 22.09 11.87 -13.60
CA VAL A 228 21.57 13.22 -13.47
C VAL A 228 20.07 13.17 -13.26
N VAL A 229 19.59 13.96 -12.29
CA VAL A 229 18.16 14.22 -12.04
C VAL A 229 17.86 15.72 -12.15
N PRO A 230 16.61 16.12 -12.53
CA PRO A 230 16.32 17.53 -12.76
C PRO A 230 16.38 18.36 -11.46
N ALA A 231 15.67 17.95 -10.44
CA ALA A 231 15.64 18.66 -9.16
C ALA A 231 15.30 17.68 -8.04
N LEU A 232 15.86 17.93 -6.87
CA LEU A 232 15.48 17.21 -5.64
C LEU A 232 14.63 18.13 -4.76
N ASP A 233 13.70 17.54 -4.04
CA ASP A 233 12.84 18.23 -3.07
C ASP A 233 13.50 18.40 -1.69
N PHE A 234 14.73 17.88 -1.52
CA PHE A 234 15.58 18.05 -0.33
C PHE A 234 17.05 18.00 -0.73
N THR A 235 17.94 18.38 0.17
CA THR A 235 19.39 18.25 0.00
C THR A 235 19.85 17.00 0.74
N PRO A 236 20.31 15.94 0.02
CA PRO A 236 20.86 14.75 0.67
C PRO A 236 22.11 15.09 1.45
N ASP A 237 22.20 14.59 2.68
CA ASP A 237 23.45 14.64 3.44
C ASP A 237 24.28 13.41 3.08
N THR A 238 25.46 13.65 2.53
CA THR A 238 26.45 12.63 2.16
C THR A 238 27.75 12.81 2.95
N SER A 239 27.68 13.45 4.11
CA SER A 239 28.82 13.62 5.02
C SER A 239 29.23 12.28 5.65
N TRP A 240 30.42 12.28 6.27
CA TRP A 240 30.97 11.10 6.97
C TRP A 240 30.32 10.82 8.33
N ASP A 241 29.50 11.73 8.82
CA ASP A 241 28.93 11.67 10.16
C ASP A 241 27.67 10.83 10.25
N ILE A 242 27.05 10.51 9.09
CA ILE A 242 25.81 9.73 9.01
C ILE A 242 25.92 8.62 7.95
N GLU A 243 25.06 7.62 8.06
CA GLU A 243 24.90 6.61 7.03
C GLU A 243 24.48 7.27 5.71
N PRO A 244 25.16 6.96 4.58
CA PRO A 244 24.77 7.50 3.28
C PRO A 244 23.31 7.17 2.93
N PRO A 245 22.55 8.11 2.32
CA PRO A 245 21.19 7.85 1.90
C PRO A 245 21.10 6.67 0.95
N HIS A 246 20.05 5.86 1.09
CA HIS A 246 19.80 4.74 0.17
C HIS A 246 19.21 5.26 -1.14
N LEU A 247 19.68 4.71 -2.24
CA LEU A 247 19.15 4.89 -3.59
C LEU A 247 18.37 3.66 -4.04
N LEU A 248 17.32 3.91 -4.79
CA LEU A 248 16.61 2.88 -5.52
C LEU A 248 16.48 3.33 -6.98
N PHE A 249 17.07 2.57 -7.89
CA PHE A 249 17.16 2.87 -9.32
C PHE A 249 16.51 1.78 -10.15
N GLY A 250 15.87 2.14 -11.25
CA GLY A 250 15.29 1.16 -12.17
C GLY A 250 14.44 1.82 -13.24
N THR A 251 13.73 1.00 -14.03
CA THR A 251 12.74 1.53 -14.96
C THR A 251 11.50 2.01 -14.20
N SER A 252 10.78 2.98 -14.72
CA SER A 252 9.58 3.55 -14.09
C SER A 252 8.50 2.52 -13.75
N THR A 253 8.51 1.36 -14.39
CA THR A 253 7.56 0.26 -14.16
C THR A 253 8.09 -0.84 -13.26
N ARG A 254 9.40 -0.87 -12.98
CA ARG A 254 10.07 -1.95 -12.25
C ARG A 254 11.19 -1.46 -11.33
N PHE A 255 11.05 -0.29 -10.72
CA PHE A 255 12.04 0.17 -9.76
C PHE A 255 11.78 -0.31 -8.33
N ALA A 256 10.52 -0.66 -8.00
CA ALA A 256 10.14 -1.17 -6.68
C ALA A 256 8.92 -2.08 -6.76
N TYR A 257 8.74 -2.94 -5.76
CA TYR A 257 7.47 -3.63 -5.51
C TYR A 257 6.54 -2.68 -4.72
N PRO A 258 5.42 -2.26 -5.31
CA PRO A 258 4.46 -1.44 -4.61
C PRO A 258 3.71 -2.27 -3.55
N ALA A 259 3.78 -1.88 -2.30
CA ALA A 259 3.18 -2.63 -1.20
C ALA A 259 2.46 -1.74 -0.19
N LEU A 260 1.52 -2.33 0.54
CA LEU A 260 0.83 -1.74 1.68
C LEU A 260 1.21 -2.52 2.94
N ILE A 261 1.64 -1.83 3.97
CA ILE A 261 1.98 -2.44 5.27
C ILE A 261 0.71 -3.04 5.89
N SER A 262 0.76 -4.33 6.25
CA SER A 262 -0.35 -5.05 6.89
C SER A 262 -0.11 -5.36 8.36
N SER A 263 1.13 -5.47 8.81
CA SER A 263 1.48 -5.49 10.24
C SER A 263 2.94 -5.07 10.44
N ILE A 264 3.20 -4.55 11.62
CA ILE A 264 4.55 -4.27 12.13
C ILE A 264 4.59 -4.82 13.55
N ASP A 265 5.37 -5.85 13.73
CA ASP A 265 5.50 -6.55 15.01
C ASP A 265 6.91 -6.32 15.56
N PRO A 266 7.07 -5.51 16.63
CA PRO A 266 8.37 -5.30 17.24
C PRO A 266 9.01 -6.62 17.73
N ASP A 267 10.27 -6.83 17.41
CA ASP A 267 11.06 -7.98 17.84
C ASP A 267 12.12 -7.52 18.87
N GLY A 268 11.76 -7.62 20.13
CA GLY A 268 12.60 -7.13 21.23
C GLY A 268 12.80 -5.60 21.20
N PHE A 269 14.03 -5.16 21.44
CA PHE A 269 14.42 -3.75 21.50
C PHE A 269 15.21 -3.27 20.29
N SER A 270 15.51 -4.16 19.34
CA SER A 270 16.45 -3.86 18.26
C SER A 270 15.88 -4.03 16.87
N GLY A 271 14.68 -4.60 16.71
CA GLY A 271 14.15 -4.87 15.40
C GLY A 271 12.63 -4.92 15.31
N ALA A 272 12.14 -5.06 14.11
CA ALA A 272 10.72 -5.28 13.83
C ALA A 272 10.55 -6.22 12.64
N SER A 273 9.57 -7.11 12.74
CA SER A 273 9.10 -7.92 11.62
C SER A 273 7.95 -7.19 10.92
N VAL A 274 8.02 -7.08 9.61
CA VAL A 274 7.04 -6.36 8.79
C VAL A 274 6.37 -7.32 7.83
N GLN A 275 5.06 -7.25 7.78
CA GLN A 275 4.27 -7.90 6.75
C GLN A 275 3.62 -6.84 5.87
N ALA A 276 3.56 -7.10 4.58
CA ALA A 276 2.92 -6.24 3.62
C ALA A 276 2.21 -7.05 2.54
N VAL A 277 1.25 -6.42 1.87
CA VAL A 277 0.55 -6.99 0.73
C VAL A 277 0.80 -6.13 -0.50
N ASN A 278 0.72 -6.73 -1.70
CA ASN A 278 0.91 -5.94 -2.90
C ASN A 278 -0.17 -4.87 -3.06
N TYR A 279 0.26 -3.68 -3.47
CA TYR A 279 -0.64 -2.63 -3.93
C TYR A 279 -0.99 -2.85 -5.40
N ASP A 280 -2.28 -2.73 -5.72
CA ASP A 280 -2.78 -2.73 -7.09
C ASP A 280 -3.92 -1.71 -7.19
N SER A 281 -3.76 -0.70 -8.05
CA SER A 281 -4.75 0.37 -8.20
C SER A 281 -6.10 -0.12 -8.71
N ARG A 282 -6.13 -1.28 -9.40
CA ARG A 282 -7.38 -1.89 -9.89
C ARG A 282 -8.33 -2.28 -8.78
N VAL A 283 -7.83 -2.49 -7.56
CA VAL A 283 -8.68 -2.77 -6.37
C VAL A 283 -9.72 -1.69 -6.14
N TYR A 284 -9.46 -0.46 -6.56
CA TYR A 284 -10.29 0.71 -6.32
C TYR A 284 -11.23 1.06 -7.50
N THR A 285 -11.24 0.27 -8.57
CA THR A 285 -11.98 0.57 -9.82
C THR A 285 -13.48 0.77 -9.57
N TYR A 286 -14.06 0.02 -8.64
CA TYR A 286 -15.50 0.06 -8.38
C TYR A 286 -15.91 0.96 -7.20
N ASP A 287 -15.01 1.76 -6.65
CA ASP A 287 -15.28 2.60 -5.47
C ASP A 287 -16.39 3.62 -5.67
N ASN A 288 -16.66 4.01 -6.90
CA ASN A 288 -17.71 4.96 -7.26
C ASN A 288 -18.79 4.34 -8.18
N ALA A 289 -18.78 3.03 -8.36
CA ALA A 289 -19.74 2.34 -9.22
C ALA A 289 -21.15 2.35 -8.62
N SER A 290 -22.15 2.23 -9.50
CA SER A 290 -23.53 1.98 -9.11
C SER A 290 -23.83 0.49 -9.21
N ALA A 291 -24.73 0.02 -8.37
CA ALA A 291 -25.24 -1.34 -8.41
C ALA A 291 -25.96 -1.61 -9.75
N PRO A 292 -25.85 -2.82 -10.30
CA PRO A 292 -26.68 -3.23 -11.43
C PRO A 292 -28.17 -3.11 -11.09
N SER A 293 -28.96 -2.79 -12.09
CA SER A 293 -30.44 -2.71 -11.98
C SER A 293 -31.06 -4.07 -11.69
#